data_3a0d3572a0922db22250a43138b7d63b
#
_entry.id   3a0d3572a0922db22250a43138b7d63b
#
_cell.length_a   1.000
_cell.length_b   1.000
_cell.length_c   1.000
_cell.angle_alpha   90.00
_cell.angle_beta   90.00
_cell.angle_gamma   90.00
#
_symmetry.space_group_name_H-M   'P 1'
#
loop_
_entity.id
_entity.type
_entity.pdbx_description
1 polymer ?
#
loop_
_entity_poly.entity_id
_entity_poly.type
_entity_poly.pdbx_seq_one_letter_code
_entity_poly.pdbx_strand_id
1 'polypeptide(L)'
;MSVSETATPGQISEKGAAGVRMRDVTKAFGSNVVLRDLDLDVAPGERVVIIGPSGSGKTTILRATMTLERIDSGTIEVGGRHLYHELHGNKLRPARESHIREVRSDIGMVFQHFNLFPHMTALENIMLAPIKVHGKPREAARDAGMALLEQVGLAHAANQTPGQLSGGQKQRVAIARSLACEPKVMLFDEVTSALDPELVGEVLNVLRDIAEEGRTTMMLVTHEMGFAREMADRVLMFDGGQVIESGAPADVLGNPQHDRTKAFLGAVKAH
;
A
#
# COMPACT_ATOMS: atom_id res chain seq x y z
N MET A 1 -25.01 -17.35 13.48
CA MET A 1 -23.71 -16.83 13.94
C MET A 1 -22.64 -17.57 13.14
N SER A 2 -22.24 -17.00 12.01
CA SER A 2 -21.16 -17.57 11.18
C SER A 2 -19.84 -16.98 11.70
N VAL A 3 -19.01 -17.81 12.32
CA VAL A 3 -17.64 -17.45 12.69
C VAL A 3 -16.87 -17.32 11.37
N SER A 4 -16.51 -16.10 10.97
CA SER A 4 -15.59 -15.88 9.86
C SER A 4 -14.25 -16.48 10.27
N GLU A 5 -13.85 -17.56 9.62
CA GLU A 5 -12.48 -18.08 9.70
C GLU A 5 -11.52 -16.96 9.30
N THR A 6 -10.82 -16.40 10.26
CA THR A 6 -9.75 -15.44 10.01
C THR A 6 -8.61 -16.19 9.32
N ALA A 7 -8.45 -15.93 8.03
CA ALA A 7 -7.36 -16.50 7.24
C ALA A 7 -6.00 -16.18 7.87
N THR A 8 -5.14 -17.18 7.98
CA THR A 8 -3.82 -17.04 8.61
C THR A 8 -2.94 -16.06 7.85
N PRO A 9 -2.20 -15.15 8.52
CA PRO A 9 -1.24 -14.26 7.88
C PRO A 9 -0.31 -15.03 6.94
N GLY A 10 -0.05 -14.49 5.75
CA GLY A 10 0.79 -15.11 4.73
C GLY A 10 0.05 -16.01 3.72
N GLN A 11 -1.28 -16.17 3.82
CA GLN A 11 -2.10 -16.90 2.85
C GLN A 11 -2.75 -15.97 1.82
N ILE A 12 -3.40 -16.56 0.81
CA ILE A 12 -4.27 -15.86 -0.14
C ILE A 12 -5.71 -16.17 0.27
N SER A 13 -6.55 -15.14 0.35
CA SER A 13 -7.99 -15.30 0.64
C SER A 13 -8.74 -15.87 -0.57
N GLU A 14 -9.98 -16.37 -0.35
CA GLU A 14 -10.88 -16.81 -1.43
C GLU A 14 -11.15 -15.69 -2.46
N LYS A 15 -11.11 -14.43 -2.06
CA LYS A 15 -11.27 -13.28 -2.93
C LYS A 15 -9.97 -12.87 -3.67
N GLY A 16 -8.86 -13.59 -3.46
CA GLY A 16 -7.58 -13.35 -4.13
C GLY A 16 -6.61 -12.40 -3.41
N ALA A 17 -7.00 -11.76 -2.30
CA ALA A 17 -6.11 -10.93 -1.51
C ALA A 17 -4.98 -11.75 -0.85
N ALA A 18 -3.78 -11.20 -0.74
CA ALA A 18 -2.61 -11.85 -0.14
C ALA A 18 -2.23 -11.20 1.19
N GLY A 19 -1.95 -12.02 2.21
CA GLY A 19 -1.39 -11.51 3.47
C GLY A 19 0.08 -11.09 3.32
N VAL A 20 0.52 -10.22 4.23
CA VAL A 20 1.92 -9.79 4.35
C VAL A 20 2.43 -10.21 5.71
N ARG A 21 3.62 -10.82 5.75
CA ARG A 21 4.30 -11.19 7.00
C ARG A 21 5.72 -10.69 6.99
N MET A 22 6.12 -10.03 8.06
CA MET A 22 7.49 -9.57 8.31
C MET A 22 8.00 -10.24 9.58
N ARG A 23 9.27 -10.67 9.59
CA ARG A 23 9.94 -11.26 10.75
C ARG A 23 11.35 -10.73 10.87
N ASP A 24 11.67 -10.19 12.04
CA ASP A 24 13.00 -9.65 12.39
C ASP A 24 13.55 -8.67 11.32
N VAL A 25 12.66 -7.90 10.68
CA VAL A 25 13.04 -7.05 9.55
C VAL A 25 13.83 -5.84 10.06
N THR A 26 15.08 -5.74 9.64
CA THR A 26 15.95 -4.60 9.94
C THR A 26 16.35 -3.89 8.66
N LYS A 27 16.36 -2.55 8.71
CA LYS A 27 16.85 -1.68 7.64
C LYS A 27 17.59 -0.50 8.23
N ALA A 28 18.82 -0.27 7.75
CA ALA A 28 19.61 0.89 8.09
C ALA A 28 20.03 1.69 6.85
N PHE A 29 20.23 2.97 7.01
CA PHE A 29 20.85 3.87 6.04
C PHE A 29 22.11 4.46 6.68
N GLY A 30 23.27 3.93 6.34
CA GLY A 30 24.51 4.20 7.03
C GLY A 30 24.44 3.73 8.49
N SER A 31 24.67 4.62 9.44
CA SER A 31 24.56 4.33 10.88
C SER A 31 23.13 4.48 11.44
N ASN A 32 22.19 4.98 10.66
CA ASN A 32 20.81 5.20 11.11
C ASN A 32 19.93 3.97 10.86
N VAL A 33 19.56 3.26 11.92
CA VAL A 33 18.62 2.13 11.86
C VAL A 33 17.20 2.68 11.82
N VAL A 34 16.50 2.44 10.68
CA VAL A 34 15.14 2.95 10.39
C VAL A 34 14.06 1.90 10.64
N LEU A 35 14.34 0.62 10.40
CA LEU A 35 13.51 -0.50 10.85
C LEU A 35 14.36 -1.36 11.77
N ARG A 36 13.82 -1.76 12.91
CA ARG A 36 14.55 -2.45 13.99
C ARG A 36 13.79 -3.70 14.39
N ASP A 37 14.29 -4.86 13.95
CA ASP A 37 13.74 -6.19 14.28
C ASP A 37 12.20 -6.18 14.21
N LEU A 38 11.68 -5.66 13.08
CA LEU A 38 10.25 -5.42 12.91
C LEU A 38 9.52 -6.73 12.62
N ASP A 39 8.58 -7.07 13.50
CA ASP A 39 7.57 -8.09 13.29
C ASP A 39 6.23 -7.47 12.95
N LEU A 40 5.62 -7.92 11.85
CA LEU A 40 4.30 -7.48 11.41
C LEU A 40 3.59 -8.59 10.66
N ASP A 41 2.33 -8.84 11.03
CA ASP A 41 1.41 -9.68 10.27
C ASP A 41 0.24 -8.82 9.77
N VAL A 42 -0.07 -8.94 8.48
CA VAL A 42 -1.25 -8.35 7.85
C VAL A 42 -2.03 -9.49 7.21
N ALA A 43 -3.28 -9.66 7.63
CA ALA A 43 -4.13 -10.72 7.11
C ALA A 43 -4.57 -10.43 5.66
N PRO A 44 -4.90 -11.48 4.87
CA PRO A 44 -5.45 -11.29 3.53
C PRO A 44 -6.75 -10.48 3.56
N GLY A 45 -6.80 -9.38 2.80
CA GLY A 45 -7.94 -8.46 2.74
C GLY A 45 -8.01 -7.46 3.90
N GLU A 46 -7.07 -7.52 4.86
CA GLU A 46 -7.01 -6.55 5.97
C GLU A 46 -6.58 -5.17 5.48
N ARG A 47 -7.21 -4.14 6.03
CA ARG A 47 -6.90 -2.73 5.81
C ARG A 47 -6.15 -2.18 7.01
N VAL A 48 -4.82 -2.09 6.86
CA VAL A 48 -3.94 -1.61 7.93
C VAL A 48 -3.52 -0.18 7.65
N VAL A 49 -3.76 0.70 8.60
CA VAL A 49 -3.28 2.09 8.56
C VAL A 49 -2.09 2.25 9.48
N ILE A 50 -1.01 2.83 8.97
CA ILE A 50 0.24 3.08 9.68
C ILE A 50 0.35 4.58 9.95
N ILE A 51 0.37 4.97 11.20
CA ILE A 51 0.53 6.35 11.66
C ILE A 51 1.82 6.52 12.46
N GLY A 52 2.26 7.75 12.67
CA GLY A 52 3.46 8.05 13.47
C GLY A 52 4.21 9.27 12.96
N PRO A 53 5.20 9.75 13.70
CA PRO A 53 5.97 10.94 13.35
C PRO A 53 6.74 10.79 12.04
N SER A 54 7.09 11.92 11.42
CA SER A 54 7.96 11.94 10.25
C SER A 54 9.33 11.32 10.59
N GLY A 55 9.88 10.55 9.66
CA GLY A 55 11.16 9.86 9.87
C GLY A 55 11.11 8.60 10.73
N SER A 56 9.94 8.16 11.22
CA SER A 56 9.82 6.94 12.03
C SER A 56 10.03 5.62 11.25
N GLY A 57 10.02 5.65 9.90
CA GLY A 57 10.23 4.48 9.05
C GLY A 57 8.99 3.97 8.30
N LYS A 58 7.84 4.64 8.41
CA LYS A 58 6.55 4.22 7.77
C LYS A 58 6.68 3.97 6.28
N THR A 59 7.18 4.96 5.54
CA THR A 59 7.45 4.83 4.10
C THR A 59 8.45 3.71 3.80
N THR A 60 9.43 3.49 4.68
CA THR A 60 10.45 2.45 4.50
C THR A 60 9.84 1.04 4.55
N ILE A 61 8.82 0.79 5.40
CA ILE A 61 8.09 -0.47 5.42
C ILE A 61 7.44 -0.74 4.06
N LEU A 62 6.74 0.25 3.50
CA LEU A 62 6.07 0.11 2.20
C LEU A 62 7.11 -0.09 1.08
N ARG A 63 8.19 0.69 1.08
CA ARG A 63 9.26 0.60 0.07
C ARG A 63 9.99 -0.73 0.14
N ALA A 64 10.23 -1.28 1.34
CA ALA A 64 10.80 -2.60 1.52
C ALA A 64 9.85 -3.69 0.98
N THR A 65 8.55 -3.59 1.24
CA THR A 65 7.55 -4.52 0.70
C THR A 65 7.46 -4.44 -0.82
N MET A 66 7.62 -3.25 -1.42
CA MET A 66 7.64 -3.06 -2.88
C MET A 66 9.00 -3.36 -3.51
N THR A 67 10.00 -3.77 -2.74
CA THR A 67 11.40 -4.01 -3.18
C THR A 67 12.14 -2.77 -3.73
N LEU A 68 11.68 -1.59 -3.36
CA LEU A 68 12.37 -0.33 -3.68
C LEU A 68 13.53 -0.05 -2.72
N GLU A 69 13.44 -0.60 -1.50
CA GLU A 69 14.50 -0.61 -0.51
C GLU A 69 14.76 -2.05 -0.09
N ARG A 70 16.00 -2.50 -0.16
CA ARG A 70 16.39 -3.84 0.28
C ARG A 70 16.54 -3.87 1.79
N ILE A 71 15.98 -4.88 2.45
CA ILE A 71 16.19 -5.12 3.89
C ILE A 71 17.62 -5.61 4.13
N ASP A 72 18.16 -5.34 5.33
CA ASP A 72 19.51 -5.77 5.72
C ASP A 72 19.47 -7.15 6.40
N SER A 73 18.38 -7.44 7.15
CA SER A 73 18.12 -8.75 7.76
C SER A 73 16.61 -9.02 7.90
N GLY A 74 16.27 -10.24 8.30
CA GLY A 74 14.89 -10.68 8.45
C GLY A 74 14.26 -11.21 7.16
N THR A 75 12.93 -11.39 7.18
CA THR A 75 12.17 -11.90 6.03
C THR A 75 10.89 -11.12 5.81
N ILE A 76 10.50 -10.97 4.54
CA ILE A 76 9.18 -10.47 4.14
C ILE A 76 8.53 -11.53 3.25
N GLU A 77 7.30 -11.91 3.58
CA GLU A 77 6.47 -12.81 2.80
C GLU A 77 5.21 -12.09 2.29
N VAL A 78 4.81 -12.40 1.06
CA VAL A 78 3.56 -11.95 0.45
C VAL A 78 2.84 -13.15 -0.13
N GLY A 79 1.62 -13.42 0.33
CA GLY A 79 0.85 -14.59 -0.09
C GLY A 79 1.58 -15.90 0.17
N GLY A 80 2.32 -16.02 1.27
CA GLY A 80 3.11 -17.21 1.65
C GLY A 80 4.41 -17.39 0.86
N ARG A 81 4.78 -16.43 0.01
CA ARG A 81 6.04 -16.45 -0.75
C ARG A 81 7.03 -15.45 -0.17
N HIS A 82 8.23 -15.90 0.15
CA HIS A 82 9.32 -15.02 0.57
C HIS A 82 9.71 -14.05 -0.55
N LEU A 83 9.79 -12.76 -0.25
CA LEU A 83 10.09 -11.72 -1.23
C LEU A 83 11.59 -11.68 -1.59
N TYR A 84 12.47 -11.73 -0.58
CA TYR A 84 13.92 -11.60 -0.74
C TYR A 84 14.68 -12.92 -0.66
N HIS A 85 13.95 -14.02 -0.41
CA HIS A 85 14.55 -15.34 -0.23
C HIS A 85 13.82 -16.40 -1.05
N GLU A 86 14.54 -17.44 -1.42
CA GLU A 86 13.99 -18.67 -2.00
C GLU A 86 14.29 -19.85 -1.06
N LEU A 87 13.33 -20.78 -0.97
CA LEU A 87 13.48 -21.99 -0.17
C LEU A 87 14.23 -23.04 -0.97
N HIS A 88 15.38 -23.47 -0.46
CA HIS A 88 16.16 -24.59 -1.03
C HIS A 88 16.23 -25.72 0.03
N GLY A 89 15.37 -26.71 -0.11
CA GLY A 89 15.10 -27.67 0.98
C GLY A 89 14.56 -26.92 2.20
N ASN A 90 15.21 -27.02 3.35
CA ASN A 90 14.81 -26.32 4.59
C ASN A 90 15.64 -25.06 4.87
N LYS A 91 16.37 -24.51 3.87
CA LYS A 91 17.21 -23.32 4.07
C LYS A 91 16.74 -22.19 3.16
N LEU A 92 16.62 -21.01 3.72
CA LEU A 92 16.42 -19.77 2.98
C LEU A 92 17.75 -19.32 2.36
N ARG A 93 17.71 -18.96 1.07
CA ARG A 93 18.84 -18.35 0.35
C ARG A 93 18.38 -17.04 -0.29
N PRO A 94 19.27 -16.09 -0.54
CA PRO A 94 18.91 -14.86 -1.25
C PRO A 94 18.23 -15.18 -2.58
N ALA A 95 17.09 -14.56 -2.84
CA ALA A 95 16.29 -14.78 -4.03
C ALA A 95 16.96 -14.21 -5.28
N ARG A 96 16.72 -14.87 -6.42
CA ARG A 96 17.09 -14.32 -7.73
C ARG A 96 16.14 -13.18 -8.10
N GLU A 97 16.60 -12.30 -8.96
CA GLU A 97 15.80 -11.15 -9.43
C GLU A 97 14.49 -11.57 -10.14
N SER A 98 14.50 -12.72 -10.82
CA SER A 98 13.29 -13.28 -11.44
C SER A 98 12.22 -13.64 -10.43
N HIS A 99 12.62 -14.26 -9.31
CA HIS A 99 11.71 -14.59 -8.20
C HIS A 99 11.17 -13.32 -7.53
N ILE A 100 12.05 -12.35 -7.25
CA ILE A 100 11.64 -11.06 -6.65
C ILE A 100 10.60 -10.38 -7.55
N ARG A 101 10.82 -10.34 -8.87
CA ARG A 101 9.88 -9.76 -9.83
C ARG A 101 8.54 -10.48 -9.84
N GLU A 102 8.56 -11.81 -9.74
CA GLU A 102 7.33 -12.62 -9.70
C GLU A 102 6.51 -12.32 -8.45
N VAL A 103 7.11 -12.33 -7.24
CA VAL A 103 6.41 -12.01 -6.00
C VAL A 103 5.94 -10.55 -6.00
N ARG A 104 6.78 -9.62 -6.45
CA ARG A 104 6.46 -8.19 -6.56
C ARG A 104 5.29 -7.91 -7.52
N SER A 105 5.03 -8.76 -8.52
CA SER A 105 3.91 -8.55 -9.44
C SER A 105 2.54 -8.62 -8.76
N ASP A 106 2.45 -9.23 -7.58
CA ASP A 106 1.25 -9.25 -6.74
C ASP A 106 1.07 -7.96 -5.90
N ILE A 107 2.01 -7.02 -5.96
CA ILE A 107 2.02 -5.82 -5.13
C ILE A 107 1.86 -4.57 -6.00
N GLY A 108 0.89 -3.75 -5.69
CA GLY A 108 0.74 -2.40 -6.23
C GLY A 108 1.18 -1.35 -5.23
N MET A 109 1.72 -0.22 -5.72
CA MET A 109 2.08 0.91 -4.85
C MET A 109 1.65 2.23 -5.49
N VAL A 110 1.05 3.07 -4.66
CA VAL A 110 0.71 4.46 -4.98
C VAL A 110 1.54 5.37 -4.09
N PHE A 111 2.24 6.30 -4.71
CA PHE A 111 3.19 7.20 -4.05
C PHE A 111 2.55 8.55 -3.71
N GLN A 112 3.16 9.27 -2.78
CA GLN A 112 2.85 10.65 -2.44
C GLN A 112 2.91 11.57 -3.68
N HIS A 113 3.93 11.41 -4.49
CA HIS A 113 4.02 12.05 -5.81
C HIS A 113 3.48 11.09 -6.87
N PHE A 114 2.63 11.54 -7.73
CA PHE A 114 1.83 10.76 -8.69
C PHE A 114 2.66 9.82 -9.58
N ASN A 115 3.92 10.18 -9.88
CA ASN A 115 4.88 9.43 -10.71
C ASN A 115 4.30 8.97 -12.06
N LEU A 116 3.39 9.77 -12.65
CA LEU A 116 2.85 9.51 -13.97
C LEU A 116 3.89 9.83 -15.05
N PHE A 117 3.85 9.09 -16.15
CA PHE A 117 4.67 9.38 -17.32
C PHE A 117 4.12 10.63 -18.03
N PRO A 118 4.87 11.76 -18.04
CA PRO A 118 4.32 13.05 -18.45
C PRO A 118 4.00 13.16 -19.95
N HIS A 119 4.59 12.30 -20.75
CA HIS A 119 4.40 12.24 -22.21
C HIS A 119 3.31 11.26 -22.66
N MET A 120 2.68 10.57 -21.72
CA MET A 120 1.60 9.61 -21.95
C MET A 120 0.28 10.17 -21.45
N THR A 121 -0.82 9.82 -22.10
CA THR A 121 -2.18 10.13 -21.63
C THR A 121 -2.50 9.35 -20.35
N ALA A 122 -3.61 9.69 -19.68
CA ALA A 122 -4.10 8.97 -18.52
C ALA A 122 -4.31 7.49 -18.84
N LEU A 123 -4.98 7.19 -19.96
CA LEU A 123 -5.23 5.81 -20.38
C LEU A 123 -3.92 5.07 -20.72
N GLU A 124 -2.98 5.70 -21.41
CA GLU A 124 -1.69 5.10 -21.74
C GLU A 124 -0.86 4.79 -20.50
N ASN A 125 -0.90 5.67 -19.46
CA ASN A 125 -0.27 5.40 -18.18
C ASN A 125 -0.81 4.13 -17.53
N ILE A 126 -2.13 3.91 -17.59
CA ILE A 126 -2.79 2.73 -17.01
C ILE A 126 -2.48 1.47 -17.82
N MET A 127 -2.49 1.54 -19.14
CA MET A 127 -2.28 0.40 -20.04
C MET A 127 -0.85 -0.12 -20.08
N LEU A 128 0.14 0.69 -19.69
CA LEU A 128 1.55 0.42 -19.92
C LEU A 128 2.02 -0.90 -19.30
N ALA A 129 1.78 -1.08 -18.01
CA ALA A 129 2.23 -2.27 -17.28
C ALA A 129 1.45 -3.55 -17.71
N PRO A 130 0.12 -3.53 -17.83
CA PRO A 130 -0.63 -4.66 -18.41
C PRO A 130 -0.07 -5.16 -19.75
N ILE A 131 0.30 -4.25 -20.65
CA ILE A 131 0.85 -4.63 -21.97
C ILE A 131 2.31 -5.07 -21.85
N LYS A 132 3.17 -4.28 -21.20
CA LYS A 132 4.62 -4.48 -21.24
C LYS A 132 5.13 -5.54 -20.25
N VAL A 133 4.45 -5.68 -19.12
CA VAL A 133 4.86 -6.61 -18.04
C VAL A 133 4.03 -7.88 -18.08
N HIS A 134 2.69 -7.76 -18.25
CA HIS A 134 1.80 -8.92 -18.22
C HIS A 134 1.43 -9.45 -19.61
N GLY A 135 1.92 -8.84 -20.69
CA GLY A 135 1.70 -9.31 -22.07
C GLY A 135 0.24 -9.28 -22.53
N LYS A 136 -0.64 -8.49 -21.84
CA LYS A 136 -2.05 -8.39 -22.22
C LYS A 136 -2.19 -7.77 -23.63
N PRO A 137 -3.12 -8.26 -24.46
CA PRO A 137 -3.44 -7.63 -25.74
C PRO A 137 -3.83 -6.16 -25.54
N ARG A 138 -3.45 -5.29 -26.51
CA ARG A 138 -3.65 -3.85 -26.41
C ARG A 138 -5.14 -3.47 -26.25
N GLU A 139 -6.04 -4.15 -26.94
CA GLU A 139 -7.49 -3.92 -26.83
C GLU A 139 -8.01 -4.27 -25.44
N ALA A 140 -7.69 -5.46 -24.92
CA ALA A 140 -8.07 -5.88 -23.59
C ALA A 140 -7.51 -4.93 -22.50
N ALA A 141 -6.26 -4.46 -22.65
CA ALA A 141 -5.67 -3.48 -21.75
C ALA A 141 -6.36 -2.12 -21.83
N ARG A 142 -6.85 -1.72 -23.02
CA ARG A 142 -7.61 -0.49 -23.25
C ARG A 142 -8.97 -0.56 -22.54
N ASP A 143 -9.72 -1.65 -22.77
CA ASP A 143 -11.06 -1.82 -22.17
C ASP A 143 -10.97 -1.84 -20.65
N ALA A 144 -10.03 -2.61 -20.10
CA ALA A 144 -9.77 -2.62 -18.65
C ALA A 144 -9.34 -1.24 -18.13
N GLY A 145 -8.48 -0.53 -18.88
CA GLY A 145 -8.02 0.82 -18.52
C GLY A 145 -9.16 1.85 -18.53
N MET A 146 -10.09 1.76 -19.48
CA MET A 146 -11.29 2.62 -19.52
C MET A 146 -12.22 2.33 -18.34
N ALA A 147 -12.46 1.06 -18.02
CA ALA A 147 -13.27 0.68 -16.86
C ALA A 147 -12.66 1.21 -15.54
N LEU A 148 -11.32 1.14 -15.39
CA LEU A 148 -10.63 1.72 -14.23
C LEU A 148 -10.73 3.24 -14.18
N LEU A 149 -10.65 3.93 -15.34
CA LEU A 149 -10.87 5.38 -15.40
C LEU A 149 -12.30 5.75 -15.03
N GLU A 150 -13.28 4.95 -15.42
CA GLU A 150 -14.67 5.14 -15.02
C GLU A 150 -14.84 4.94 -13.51
N GLN A 151 -14.26 3.88 -12.95
CA GLN A 151 -14.26 3.60 -11.50
C GLN A 151 -13.69 4.76 -10.68
N VAL A 152 -12.64 5.44 -11.15
CA VAL A 152 -12.07 6.61 -10.48
C VAL A 152 -12.69 7.95 -10.94
N GLY A 153 -13.79 7.94 -11.72
CA GLY A 153 -14.53 9.11 -12.18
C GLY A 153 -13.80 9.95 -13.23
N LEU A 154 -12.88 9.36 -14.02
CA LEU A 154 -12.02 10.06 -14.97
C LEU A 154 -12.12 9.54 -16.42
N ALA A 155 -13.21 8.86 -16.81
CA ALA A 155 -13.38 8.39 -18.18
C ALA A 155 -13.26 9.52 -19.22
N HIS A 156 -13.77 10.73 -18.89
CA HIS A 156 -13.68 11.93 -19.72
C HIS A 156 -12.25 12.44 -19.95
N ALA A 157 -11.33 12.10 -19.06
CA ALA A 157 -9.92 12.54 -19.07
C ALA A 157 -8.97 11.51 -19.69
N ALA A 158 -9.47 10.42 -20.29
CA ALA A 158 -8.67 9.31 -20.81
C ALA A 158 -7.53 9.75 -21.75
N ASN A 159 -7.78 10.76 -22.58
CA ASN A 159 -6.83 11.28 -23.57
C ASN A 159 -6.01 12.48 -23.06
N GLN A 160 -6.19 12.93 -21.83
CA GLN A 160 -5.43 14.02 -21.25
C GLN A 160 -4.07 13.54 -20.75
N THR A 161 -3.04 14.37 -20.93
CA THR A 161 -1.72 14.14 -20.35
C THR A 161 -1.68 14.65 -18.90
N PRO A 162 -0.73 14.19 -18.05
CA PRO A 162 -0.61 14.65 -16.67
C PRO A 162 -0.53 16.18 -16.52
N GLY A 163 0.03 16.89 -17.50
CA GLY A 163 0.07 18.37 -17.48
C GLY A 163 -1.31 19.04 -17.53
N GLN A 164 -2.33 18.34 -17.99
CA GLN A 164 -3.71 18.82 -18.16
C GLN A 164 -4.62 18.40 -16.99
N LEU A 165 -4.12 17.62 -16.05
CA LEU A 165 -4.86 17.07 -14.92
C LEU A 165 -4.60 17.86 -13.64
N SER A 166 -5.63 18.02 -12.79
CA SER A 166 -5.45 18.52 -11.41
C SER A 166 -4.65 17.54 -10.55
N GLY A 167 -4.19 17.95 -9.38
CA GLY A 167 -3.49 17.08 -8.42
C GLY A 167 -4.31 15.84 -8.06
N GLY A 168 -5.58 16.01 -7.69
CA GLY A 168 -6.49 14.91 -7.35
C GLY A 168 -6.76 13.99 -8.54
N GLN A 169 -6.89 14.53 -9.76
CA GLN A 169 -7.03 13.73 -10.97
C GLN A 169 -5.77 12.89 -11.24
N LYS A 170 -4.57 13.48 -11.12
CA LYS A 170 -3.30 12.75 -11.24
C LYS A 170 -3.21 11.60 -10.26
N GLN A 171 -3.61 11.82 -9.02
CA GLN A 171 -3.60 10.79 -7.98
C GLN A 171 -4.57 9.67 -8.29
N ARG A 172 -5.78 9.98 -8.73
CA ARG A 172 -6.77 8.97 -9.14
C ARG A 172 -6.30 8.15 -10.35
N VAL A 173 -5.62 8.77 -11.31
CA VAL A 173 -4.96 8.04 -12.41
C VAL A 173 -3.84 7.14 -11.91
N ALA A 174 -3.04 7.59 -10.92
CA ALA A 174 -1.97 6.77 -10.33
C ALA A 174 -2.54 5.55 -9.58
N ILE A 175 -3.68 5.71 -8.90
CA ILE A 175 -4.42 4.61 -8.27
C ILE A 175 -4.91 3.63 -9.33
N ALA A 176 -5.61 4.10 -10.37
CA ALA A 176 -6.11 3.28 -11.46
C ALA A 176 -4.97 2.51 -12.17
N ARG A 177 -3.82 3.15 -12.39
CA ARG A 177 -2.61 2.52 -12.94
C ARG A 177 -2.11 1.38 -12.08
N SER A 178 -2.12 1.54 -10.76
CA SER A 178 -1.69 0.49 -9.85
C SER A 178 -2.68 -0.70 -9.84
N LEU A 179 -3.98 -0.43 -9.89
CA LEU A 179 -5.03 -1.44 -9.96
C LEU A 179 -5.02 -2.23 -11.27
N ALA A 180 -4.55 -1.64 -12.38
CA ALA A 180 -4.52 -2.28 -13.69
C ALA A 180 -3.67 -3.57 -13.75
N CYS A 181 -2.77 -3.75 -12.79
CA CYS A 181 -1.97 -4.96 -12.61
C CYS A 181 -2.67 -6.03 -11.74
N GLU A 182 -3.89 -5.79 -11.30
CA GLU A 182 -4.70 -6.70 -10.44
C GLU A 182 -3.92 -7.16 -9.19
N PRO A 183 -3.37 -6.21 -8.40
CA PRO A 183 -2.51 -6.54 -7.27
C PRO A 183 -3.31 -7.21 -6.14
N LYS A 184 -2.68 -8.15 -5.43
CA LYS A 184 -3.23 -8.79 -4.23
C LYS A 184 -2.98 -7.98 -2.96
N VAL A 185 -1.97 -7.09 -3.01
CA VAL A 185 -1.60 -6.15 -1.94
C VAL A 185 -1.44 -4.76 -2.54
N MET A 186 -2.07 -3.77 -1.95
CA MET A 186 -1.91 -2.36 -2.31
C MET A 186 -1.25 -1.58 -1.19
N LEU A 187 -0.21 -0.84 -1.55
CA LEU A 187 0.57 0.02 -0.66
C LEU A 187 0.29 1.49 -1.01
N PHE A 188 -0.08 2.29 -0.03
CA PHE A 188 -0.39 3.71 -0.21
C PHE A 188 0.51 4.56 0.70
N ASP A 189 1.39 5.34 0.10
CA ASP A 189 2.36 6.17 0.80
C ASP A 189 1.93 7.65 0.75
N GLU A 190 1.25 8.11 1.79
CA GLU A 190 0.80 9.51 1.97
C GLU A 190 0.11 10.11 0.73
N VAL A 191 -0.82 9.38 0.14
CA VAL A 191 -1.41 9.68 -1.19
C VAL A 191 -2.24 10.97 -1.26
N THR A 192 -2.52 11.60 -0.12
CA THR A 192 -3.26 12.88 -0.04
C THR A 192 -2.39 14.07 0.31
N SER A 193 -1.16 13.86 0.83
CA SER A 193 -0.33 14.93 1.39
C SER A 193 0.19 15.96 0.38
N ALA A 194 0.18 15.62 -0.92
CA ALA A 194 0.56 16.53 -2.01
C ALA A 194 -0.65 17.20 -2.69
N LEU A 195 -1.86 17.11 -2.09
CA LEU A 195 -3.11 17.62 -2.65
C LEU A 195 -3.60 18.83 -1.88
N ASP A 196 -4.29 19.71 -2.61
CA ASP A 196 -5.10 20.76 -1.99
C ASP A 196 -6.23 20.11 -1.17
N PRO A 197 -6.60 20.67 0.01
CA PRO A 197 -7.61 20.09 0.90
C PRO A 197 -8.95 19.79 0.24
N GLU A 198 -9.35 20.60 -0.75
CA GLU A 198 -10.59 20.43 -1.51
C GLU A 198 -10.60 19.13 -2.35
N LEU A 199 -9.41 18.62 -2.75
CA LEU A 199 -9.26 17.43 -3.60
C LEU A 199 -9.05 16.15 -2.80
N VAL A 200 -8.76 16.24 -1.50
CA VAL A 200 -8.50 15.09 -0.64
C VAL A 200 -9.70 14.14 -0.61
N GLY A 201 -10.91 14.70 -0.45
CA GLY A 201 -12.14 13.91 -0.35
C GLY A 201 -12.39 13.00 -1.55
N GLU A 202 -12.11 13.46 -2.77
CA GLU A 202 -12.29 12.67 -3.99
C GLU A 202 -11.36 11.44 -4.03
N VAL A 203 -10.12 11.61 -3.59
CA VAL A 203 -9.13 10.51 -3.54
C VAL A 203 -9.50 9.51 -2.44
N LEU A 204 -9.90 10.00 -1.25
CA LEU A 204 -10.32 9.13 -0.15
C LEU A 204 -11.58 8.31 -0.49
N ASN A 205 -12.52 8.86 -1.26
CA ASN A 205 -13.68 8.11 -1.73
C ASN A 205 -13.27 6.93 -2.62
N VAL A 206 -12.36 7.15 -3.58
CA VAL A 206 -11.82 6.05 -4.40
C VAL A 206 -11.16 4.97 -3.55
N LEU A 207 -10.42 5.35 -2.49
CA LEU A 207 -9.83 4.36 -1.59
C LEU A 207 -10.88 3.58 -0.79
N ARG A 208 -12.01 4.20 -0.41
CA ARG A 208 -13.13 3.51 0.23
C ARG A 208 -13.76 2.49 -0.71
N ASP A 209 -14.03 2.87 -1.95
CA ASP A 209 -14.61 1.98 -2.95
C ASP A 209 -13.73 0.73 -3.16
N ILE A 210 -12.40 0.91 -3.28
CA ILE A 210 -11.44 -0.19 -3.39
C ILE A 210 -11.47 -1.09 -2.14
N ALA A 211 -11.54 -0.48 -0.96
CA ALA A 211 -11.56 -1.19 0.32
C ALA A 211 -12.83 -2.04 0.48
N GLU A 212 -13.99 -1.54 0.04
CA GLU A 212 -15.28 -2.23 0.10
C GLU A 212 -15.32 -3.47 -0.81
N GLU A 213 -14.62 -3.47 -1.93
CA GLU A 213 -14.51 -4.66 -2.79
C GLU A 213 -13.87 -5.86 -2.06
N GLY A 214 -12.98 -5.62 -1.12
CA GLY A 214 -12.33 -6.62 -0.27
C GLY A 214 -11.47 -7.64 -1.02
N ARG A 215 -11.02 -7.30 -2.23
CA ARG A 215 -10.20 -8.19 -3.09
C ARG A 215 -8.71 -8.03 -2.85
N THR A 216 -8.32 -6.98 -2.12
CA THR A 216 -6.92 -6.57 -2.00
C THR A 216 -6.63 -6.23 -0.55
N THR A 217 -5.49 -6.69 -0.04
CA THR A 217 -4.93 -6.25 1.24
C THR A 217 -4.40 -4.83 1.10
N MET A 218 -4.68 -3.96 2.06
CA MET A 218 -4.28 -2.57 1.97
C MET A 218 -3.36 -2.18 3.14
N MET A 219 -2.21 -1.60 2.84
CA MET A 219 -1.33 -0.98 3.83
C MET A 219 -1.17 0.51 3.48
N LEU A 220 -1.62 1.38 4.37
CA LEU A 220 -1.69 2.81 4.12
C LEU A 220 -0.89 3.59 5.15
N VAL A 221 -0.02 4.47 4.68
CA VAL A 221 0.57 5.55 5.49
C VAL A 221 -0.24 6.81 5.23
N THR A 222 -0.82 7.41 6.27
CA THR A 222 -1.64 8.61 6.14
C THR A 222 -1.63 9.47 7.40
N HIS A 223 -1.90 10.76 7.22
CA HIS A 223 -2.19 11.72 8.28
C HIS A 223 -3.69 12.03 8.41
N GLU A 224 -4.53 11.39 7.59
CA GLU A 224 -5.99 11.55 7.60
C GLU A 224 -6.63 10.68 8.69
N MET A 225 -6.64 11.16 9.95
CA MET A 225 -7.13 10.39 11.10
C MET A 225 -8.63 10.06 11.02
N GLY A 226 -9.44 10.94 10.40
CA GLY A 226 -10.86 10.69 10.14
C GLY A 226 -11.05 9.48 9.22
N PHE A 227 -10.34 9.47 8.10
CA PHE A 227 -10.36 8.38 7.14
C PHE A 227 -9.82 7.06 7.75
N ALA A 228 -8.72 7.13 8.52
CA ALA A 228 -8.18 5.96 9.20
C ALA A 228 -9.21 5.33 10.16
N ARG A 229 -9.99 6.16 10.87
CA ARG A 229 -11.04 5.72 11.81
C ARG A 229 -12.19 4.99 11.11
N GLU A 230 -12.57 5.46 9.91
CA GLU A 230 -13.71 4.92 9.16
C GLU A 230 -13.35 3.64 8.39
N MET A 231 -12.13 3.58 7.83
CA MET A 231 -11.77 2.60 6.81
C MET A 231 -10.90 1.46 7.33
N ALA A 232 -10.04 1.72 8.32
CA ALA A 232 -9.09 0.73 8.79
C ALA A 232 -9.74 -0.38 9.61
N ASP A 233 -9.29 -1.62 9.40
CA ASP A 233 -9.56 -2.73 10.32
C ASP A 233 -8.62 -2.65 11.53
N ARG A 234 -7.38 -2.18 11.28
CA ARG A 234 -6.36 -2.02 12.32
C ARG A 234 -5.47 -0.80 12.06
N VAL A 235 -5.11 -0.12 13.13
CA VAL A 235 -4.17 1.00 13.13
C VAL A 235 -2.89 0.59 13.85
N LEU A 236 -1.75 0.92 13.24
CA LEU A 236 -0.41 0.73 13.81
C LEU A 236 0.21 2.10 14.10
N MET A 237 0.56 2.35 15.34
CA MET A 237 1.42 3.48 15.71
C MET A 237 2.88 3.06 15.56
N PHE A 238 3.61 3.76 14.69
CA PHE A 238 4.98 3.46 14.34
C PHE A 238 5.93 4.55 14.86
N ASP A 239 6.89 4.18 15.68
CA ASP A 239 7.92 5.08 16.19
C ASP A 239 9.24 4.35 16.40
N GLY A 240 10.38 5.02 16.16
CA GLY A 240 11.71 4.48 16.36
C GLY A 240 12.02 3.18 15.61
N GLY A 241 11.36 2.95 14.47
CA GLY A 241 11.56 1.75 13.64
C GLY A 241 10.76 0.52 14.06
N GLN A 242 9.78 0.68 14.96
CA GLN A 242 8.96 -0.42 15.51
C GLN A 242 7.49 -0.03 15.61
N VAL A 243 6.61 -1.03 15.65
CA VAL A 243 5.20 -0.85 16.03
C VAL A 243 5.12 -0.76 17.55
N ILE A 244 4.77 0.41 18.09
CA ILE A 244 4.69 0.63 19.54
C ILE A 244 3.28 0.48 20.09
N GLU A 245 2.26 0.57 19.25
CA GLU A 245 0.86 0.32 19.60
C GLU A 245 0.11 -0.17 18.37
N SER A 246 -0.79 -1.16 18.55
CA SER A 246 -1.58 -1.77 17.47
C SER A 246 -2.95 -2.15 18.00
N GLY A 247 -3.99 -1.88 17.24
CA GLY A 247 -5.36 -2.23 17.65
C GLY A 247 -6.42 -1.70 16.70
N ALA A 248 -7.68 -1.88 17.07
CA ALA A 248 -8.80 -1.30 16.33
C ALA A 248 -8.70 0.25 16.33
N PRO A 249 -9.21 0.91 15.28
CA PRO A 249 -9.18 2.38 15.19
C PRO A 249 -9.75 3.08 16.43
N ALA A 250 -10.82 2.53 17.03
CA ALA A 250 -11.44 3.09 18.23
C ALA A 250 -10.47 3.09 19.43
N ASP A 251 -9.63 2.05 19.54
CA ASP A 251 -8.67 1.92 20.64
C ASP A 251 -7.47 2.84 20.41
N VAL A 252 -6.77 2.70 19.28
CA VAL A 252 -5.52 3.44 19.03
C VAL A 252 -5.75 4.95 18.80
N LEU A 253 -6.82 5.33 18.05
CA LEU A 253 -7.12 6.73 17.76
C LEU A 253 -8.05 7.40 18.79
N GLY A 254 -8.84 6.58 19.52
CA GLY A 254 -9.82 7.07 20.49
C GLY A 254 -9.34 7.03 21.95
N ASN A 255 -8.68 5.95 22.32
CA ASN A 255 -8.23 5.70 23.70
C ASN A 255 -6.81 5.07 23.72
N PRO A 256 -5.79 5.75 23.16
CA PRO A 256 -4.44 5.25 23.09
C PRO A 256 -3.87 4.92 24.47
N GLN A 257 -3.15 3.82 24.58
CA GLN A 257 -2.54 3.39 25.86
C GLN A 257 -1.09 3.88 25.96
N HIS A 258 -0.35 3.88 24.84
CA HIS A 258 1.04 4.26 24.83
C HIS A 258 1.22 5.79 24.87
N ASP A 259 2.10 6.32 25.72
CA ASP A 259 2.27 7.78 25.91
C ASP A 259 2.76 8.50 24.64
N ARG A 260 3.58 7.83 23.82
CA ARG A 260 4.00 8.37 22.52
C ARG A 260 2.85 8.50 21.54
N THR A 261 1.90 7.56 21.56
CA THR A 261 0.68 7.63 20.74
C THR A 261 -0.20 8.81 21.19
N LYS A 262 -0.38 8.99 22.51
CA LYS A 262 -1.12 10.13 23.08
C LYS A 262 -0.51 11.47 22.65
N ALA A 263 0.82 11.57 22.77
CA ALA A 263 1.55 12.78 22.38
C ALA A 263 1.42 13.08 20.88
N PHE A 264 1.56 12.05 20.02
CA PHE A 264 1.42 12.19 18.57
C PHE A 264 0.02 12.64 18.18
N LEU A 265 -1.02 11.96 18.69
CA LEU A 265 -2.41 12.30 18.37
C LEU A 265 -2.83 13.66 18.94
N GLY A 266 -2.28 14.07 20.09
CA GLY A 266 -2.46 15.40 20.65
C GLY A 266 -1.90 16.49 19.73
N ALA A 267 -0.73 16.28 19.16
CA ALA A 267 -0.12 17.22 18.22
C ALA A 267 -0.92 17.32 16.91
N VAL A 268 -1.40 16.17 16.37
CA VAL A 268 -2.23 16.14 15.14
C VAL A 268 -3.57 16.88 15.31
N LYS A 269 -4.18 16.83 16.50
CA LYS A 269 -5.46 17.53 16.78
C LYS A 269 -5.29 19.04 16.93
N ALA A 270 -4.07 19.53 17.16
CA ALA A 270 -3.78 20.94 17.38
C ALA A 270 -3.51 21.70 16.07
N HIS A 271 -3.41 21.01 14.97
CA HIS A 271 -3.27 21.54 13.60
C HIS A 271 -4.53 21.28 12.78
#